data_602d775c9d4dfb75aefb891b5a8bdce3
#
_entry.id   602d775c9d4dfb75aefb891b5a8bdce3
#
_cell.length_a   1.000
_cell.length_b   1.000
_cell.length_c   1.000
_cell.angle_alpha   90.00
_cell.angle_beta   90.00
_cell.angle_gamma   90.00
#
_symmetry.space_group_name_H-M   'P 1'
#
loop_
_entity.id
_entity.type
_entity.pdbx_description
1 polymer ?
#
loop_
_entity_poly.entity_id
_entity_poly.type
_entity_poly.pdbx_seq_one_letter_code
_entity_poly.pdbx_strand_id
1 'polypeptide(L)'
;MIGLSLTDIATTVGGTLELGGADTGATIVSGAVETDSRRITPGGIFVAKPGEVTDGHLFVPAAVSNGAVVAIVERALDAAALGGDISQVIVPDAVAALGALARRVVAHVHAEGTLTTVGITGSNGKTTTKNLLARMLEGEGETVAPEASFNNEVGAPLTMLRITHDTNFLISELGASAPGEIARLAALVQPDVAVVLMVGMAHA
;
A
#
# COMPACT_ATOMS: atom_id res chain seq x y z
N MET A 1 6.40 6.81 -1.46
CA MET A 1 5.08 7.45 -1.76
C MET A 1 5.24 8.97 -1.77
N ILE A 2 4.20 9.71 -2.18
CA ILE A 2 4.15 11.17 -2.00
C ILE A 2 4.20 11.55 -0.51
N GLY A 3 4.69 12.78 -0.20
CA GLY A 3 4.76 13.27 1.17
C GLY A 3 3.38 13.58 1.75
N LEU A 4 3.08 13.02 2.92
CA LEU A 4 1.86 13.30 3.68
C LEU A 4 2.23 13.70 5.12
N SER A 5 1.48 14.63 5.72
CA SER A 5 1.64 14.93 7.14
C SER A 5 1.15 13.78 8.02
N LEU A 6 1.66 13.65 9.23
CA LEU A 6 1.18 12.65 10.20
C LEU A 6 -0.32 12.82 10.47
N THR A 7 -0.81 14.05 10.53
CA THR A 7 -2.24 14.35 10.68
C THR A 7 -3.04 13.88 9.47
N ASP A 8 -2.54 14.08 8.24
CA ASP A 8 -3.22 13.61 7.03
C ASP A 8 -3.25 12.08 6.96
N ILE A 9 -2.15 11.42 7.33
CA ILE A 9 -2.09 9.96 7.42
C ILE A 9 -3.16 9.47 8.41
N ALA A 10 -3.14 9.96 9.65
CA ALA A 10 -4.08 9.52 10.68
C ALA A 10 -5.54 9.77 10.28
N THR A 11 -5.85 10.95 9.74
CA THR A 11 -7.18 11.29 9.25
C THR A 11 -7.62 10.38 8.11
N THR A 12 -6.73 10.14 7.14
CA THR A 12 -7.00 9.28 5.99
C THR A 12 -7.34 7.85 6.39
N VAL A 13 -6.62 7.30 7.37
CA VAL A 13 -6.84 5.92 7.82
C VAL A 13 -7.89 5.81 8.92
N GLY A 14 -8.49 6.92 9.36
CA GLY A 14 -9.47 6.95 10.46
C GLY A 14 -8.87 6.53 11.79
N GLY A 15 -7.59 6.83 12.01
CA GLY A 15 -6.83 6.41 13.18
C GLY A 15 -6.60 7.52 14.20
N THR A 16 -6.18 7.12 15.39
CA THR A 16 -5.70 8.03 16.44
C THR A 16 -4.19 8.17 16.35
N LEU A 17 -3.71 9.41 16.19
CA LEU A 17 -2.28 9.73 16.15
C LEU A 17 -1.73 9.89 17.56
N GLU A 18 -0.69 9.14 17.88
CA GLU A 18 0.17 9.36 19.04
C GLU A 18 1.57 9.74 18.54
N LEU A 19 2.01 10.93 18.91
CA LEU A 19 3.29 11.48 18.49
C LEU A 19 4.44 10.91 19.32
N GLY A 20 5.54 10.57 18.65
CA GLY A 20 6.80 10.16 19.27
C GLY A 20 7.92 11.16 18.97
N GLY A 21 8.92 11.20 19.83
CA GLY A 21 10.09 12.03 19.65
C GLY A 21 9.79 13.53 19.52
N ALA A 22 10.40 14.13 18.52
CA ALA A 22 10.22 15.54 18.17
C ALA A 22 9.15 15.76 17.09
N ASP A 23 8.38 14.74 16.74
CA ASP A 23 7.35 14.83 15.72
C ASP A 23 6.23 15.77 16.10
N THR A 24 5.62 16.35 15.09
CA THR A 24 4.39 17.13 15.18
C THR A 24 3.36 16.59 14.20
N GLY A 25 2.10 16.96 14.35
CA GLY A 25 1.07 16.59 13.37
C GLY A 25 1.41 17.04 11.94
N ALA A 26 2.25 18.05 11.76
CA ALA A 26 2.71 18.59 10.48
C ALA A 26 3.98 17.90 9.94
N THR A 27 4.62 17.00 10.69
CA THR A 27 5.79 16.24 10.22
C THR A 27 5.43 15.47 8.97
N ILE A 28 6.19 15.66 7.88
CA ILE A 28 5.95 15.04 6.58
C ILE A 28 6.68 13.70 6.49
N VAL A 29 5.97 12.67 6.06
CA VAL A 29 6.50 11.33 5.82
C VAL A 29 6.28 10.97 4.35
N SER A 30 7.35 10.56 3.67
CA SER A 30 7.34 10.20 2.24
C SER A 30 8.06 8.87 1.94
N GLY A 31 8.47 8.15 2.97
CA GLY A 31 9.17 6.88 2.83
C GLY A 31 8.28 5.75 2.28
N ALA A 32 8.88 4.59 2.05
CA ALA A 32 8.16 3.41 1.63
C ALA A 32 7.21 2.90 2.71
N VAL A 33 6.06 2.38 2.30
CA VAL A 33 5.10 1.71 3.19
C VAL A 33 5.27 0.20 3.03
N GLU A 34 5.47 -0.50 4.13
CA GLU A 34 5.72 -1.94 4.12
C GLU A 34 4.99 -2.67 5.26
N THR A 35 4.65 -3.92 5.02
CA THR A 35 4.11 -4.85 6.02
C THR A 35 5.12 -5.91 6.45
N ASP A 36 6.28 -5.96 5.80
CA ASP A 36 7.44 -6.80 6.16
C ASP A 36 8.53 -5.90 6.73
N SER A 37 8.82 -6.06 8.04
CA SER A 37 9.82 -5.25 8.74
C SER A 37 11.21 -5.30 8.12
N ARG A 38 11.55 -6.40 7.42
CA ARG A 38 12.84 -6.60 6.74
C ARG A 38 12.99 -5.75 5.47
N ARG A 39 11.87 -5.27 4.92
CA ARG A 39 11.84 -4.45 3.70
C ARG A 39 11.76 -2.95 3.99
N ILE A 40 11.59 -2.59 5.25
CA ILE A 40 11.59 -1.19 5.68
C ILE A 40 12.93 -0.55 5.33
N THR A 41 12.84 0.67 4.83
CA THR A 41 13.97 1.57 4.56
C THR A 41 13.85 2.83 5.40
N PRO A 42 14.94 3.59 5.64
CA PRO A 42 14.90 4.81 6.43
C PRO A 42 13.80 5.80 5.99
N GLY A 43 13.04 6.31 6.93
CA GLY A 43 11.88 7.18 6.69
C GLY A 43 10.59 6.44 6.36
N GLY A 44 10.58 5.10 6.39
CA GLY A 44 9.43 4.27 6.03
C GLY A 44 8.30 4.25 7.05
N ILE A 45 7.13 3.79 6.60
CA ILE A 45 5.95 3.51 7.42
C ILE A 45 5.78 2.00 7.52
N PHE A 46 5.74 1.48 8.73
CA PHE A 46 5.45 0.07 8.96
C PHE A 46 3.97 -0.15 9.30
N VAL A 47 3.30 -1.05 8.58
CA VAL A 47 1.91 -1.43 8.86
C VAL A 47 1.90 -2.78 9.55
N ALA A 48 1.63 -2.77 10.85
CA ALA A 48 1.62 -3.96 11.70
C ALA A 48 0.25 -4.66 11.63
N LYS A 49 0.04 -5.43 10.55
CA LYS A 49 -1.20 -6.20 10.39
C LYS A 49 -1.15 -7.54 11.12
N PRO A 50 -2.26 -8.03 11.68
CA PRO A 50 -2.36 -9.43 12.10
C PRO A 50 -2.15 -10.37 10.93
N GLY A 51 -1.42 -11.44 11.15
CA GLY A 51 -1.25 -12.53 10.20
C GLY A 51 -1.92 -13.81 10.71
N GLU A 52 -2.09 -14.80 9.85
CA GLU A 52 -2.69 -16.10 10.22
C GLU A 52 -1.86 -16.86 11.26
N VAL A 53 -0.54 -16.69 11.25
CA VAL A 53 0.40 -17.42 12.11
C VAL A 53 1.08 -16.50 13.11
N THR A 54 1.30 -15.22 12.76
CA THR A 54 2.12 -14.32 13.56
C THR A 54 1.51 -12.92 13.55
N ASP A 55 1.49 -12.26 14.71
CA ASP A 55 1.05 -10.88 14.86
C ASP A 55 2.13 -9.90 14.38
N GLY A 56 1.78 -9.06 13.43
CA GLY A 56 2.68 -8.02 12.87
C GLY A 56 3.20 -7.03 13.91
N HIS A 57 2.48 -6.82 15.00
CA HIS A 57 2.91 -5.93 16.09
C HIS A 57 4.23 -6.37 16.74
N LEU A 58 4.53 -7.67 16.74
CA LEU A 58 5.80 -8.21 17.27
C LEU A 58 7.02 -7.75 16.45
N PHE A 59 6.82 -7.29 15.23
CA PHE A 59 7.89 -6.86 14.34
C PHE A 59 8.09 -5.34 14.29
N VAL A 60 7.31 -4.58 15.06
CA VAL A 60 7.46 -3.11 15.12
C VAL A 60 8.87 -2.71 15.57
N PRO A 61 9.47 -3.29 16.63
CA PRO A 61 10.85 -2.94 17.02
C PRO A 61 11.87 -3.20 15.90
N ALA A 62 11.70 -4.30 15.15
CA ALA A 62 12.57 -4.61 14.04
C ALA A 62 12.39 -3.61 12.88
N ALA A 63 11.16 -3.18 12.61
CA ALA A 63 10.88 -2.16 11.60
C ALA A 63 11.51 -0.81 11.99
N VAL A 64 11.40 -0.43 13.27
CA VAL A 64 12.04 0.80 13.81
C VAL A 64 13.55 0.72 13.67
N SER A 65 14.15 -0.40 14.03
CA SER A 65 15.60 -0.64 13.87
C SER A 65 16.05 -0.54 12.39
N ASN A 66 15.17 -0.86 11.44
CA ASN A 66 15.41 -0.74 10.01
C ASN A 66 15.05 0.66 9.45
N GLY A 67 14.61 1.58 10.30
CA GLY A 67 14.39 2.98 9.93
C GLY A 67 12.93 3.39 9.72
N ALA A 68 11.96 2.61 10.20
CA ALA A 68 10.57 3.08 10.27
C ALA A 68 10.48 4.31 11.18
N VAL A 69 9.75 5.33 10.72
CA VAL A 69 9.49 6.57 11.48
C VAL A 69 8.05 6.65 11.96
N VAL A 70 7.17 5.82 11.38
CA VAL A 70 5.76 5.68 11.78
C VAL A 70 5.38 4.22 11.80
N ALA A 71 4.60 3.81 12.80
CA ALA A 71 3.93 2.52 12.86
C ALA A 71 2.41 2.70 12.78
N ILE A 72 1.75 2.01 11.84
CA ILE A 72 0.28 1.87 11.84
C ILE A 72 -0.03 0.55 12.54
N VAL A 73 -0.78 0.62 13.63
CA VAL A 73 -1.00 -0.49 14.58
C VAL A 73 -2.48 -0.63 14.93
N GLU A 74 -2.93 -1.82 15.32
CA GLU A 74 -4.33 -2.03 15.73
C GLU A 74 -4.56 -1.88 17.25
N ARG A 75 -3.50 -1.70 18.01
CA ARG A 75 -3.51 -1.36 19.43
C ARG A 75 -2.34 -0.48 19.80
N ALA A 76 -2.51 0.40 20.74
CA ALA A 76 -1.43 1.24 21.25
C ALA A 76 -0.27 0.37 21.77
N LEU A 77 0.94 0.75 21.43
CA LEU A 77 2.19 0.14 21.90
C LEU A 77 2.91 1.15 22.78
N ASP A 78 3.45 0.70 23.90
CA ASP A 78 4.35 1.51 24.71
C ASP A 78 5.74 1.65 24.07
N ALA A 79 6.58 2.52 24.59
CA ALA A 79 7.91 2.79 24.02
C ALA A 79 8.80 1.53 23.95
N ALA A 80 8.64 0.58 24.89
CA ALA A 80 9.40 -0.67 24.89
C ALA A 80 8.93 -1.59 23.75
N ALA A 81 7.63 -1.69 23.52
CA ALA A 81 7.04 -2.49 22.44
C ALA A 81 7.22 -1.83 21.06
N LEU A 82 7.33 -0.49 21.00
CA LEU A 82 7.72 0.22 19.77
C LEU A 82 9.21 -0.01 19.43
N GLY A 83 10.07 -0.21 20.42
CA GLY A 83 11.51 -0.33 20.20
C GLY A 83 12.20 0.99 19.91
N GLY A 84 11.54 2.12 20.10
CA GLY A 84 12.04 3.47 19.89
C GLY A 84 10.95 4.52 20.08
N ASP A 85 11.37 5.78 20.03
CA ASP A 85 10.50 6.95 20.19
C ASP A 85 10.02 7.42 18.79
N ILE A 86 9.07 6.69 18.23
CA ILE A 86 8.45 6.99 16.91
C ILE A 86 6.96 7.26 17.08
N SER A 87 6.38 7.95 16.10
CA SER A 87 4.93 8.17 16.04
C SER A 87 4.19 6.88 15.69
N GLN A 88 3.00 6.68 16.29
CA GLN A 88 2.11 5.59 15.91
C GLN A 88 0.70 6.10 15.56
N VAL A 89 0.07 5.42 14.63
CA VAL A 89 -1.33 5.64 14.24
C VAL A 89 -2.12 4.39 14.58
N ILE A 90 -3.02 4.50 15.56
CA ILE A 90 -3.82 3.38 16.05
C ILE A 90 -5.10 3.32 15.24
N VAL A 91 -5.36 2.18 14.60
CA VAL A 91 -6.49 1.95 13.70
C VAL A 91 -7.27 0.71 14.10
N PRO A 92 -8.56 0.60 13.78
CA PRO A 92 -9.34 -0.61 14.07
C PRO A 92 -8.97 -1.81 13.16
N ASP A 93 -8.41 -1.57 11.96
CA ASP A 93 -8.04 -2.58 10.97
C ASP A 93 -6.87 -2.05 10.13
N ALA A 94 -5.72 -2.67 10.26
CA ALA A 94 -4.49 -2.25 9.58
C ALA A 94 -4.53 -2.51 8.06
N VAL A 95 -5.27 -3.51 7.59
CA VAL A 95 -5.43 -3.80 6.17
C VAL A 95 -6.35 -2.78 5.52
N ALA A 96 -7.46 -2.43 6.18
CA ALA A 96 -8.34 -1.36 5.73
C ALA A 96 -7.61 0.00 5.72
N ALA A 97 -6.80 0.29 6.73
CA ALA A 97 -5.97 1.49 6.82
C ALA A 97 -4.96 1.58 5.65
N LEU A 98 -4.27 0.46 5.35
CA LEU A 98 -3.36 0.38 4.22
C LEU A 98 -4.08 0.69 2.88
N GLY A 99 -5.26 0.12 2.68
CA GLY A 99 -6.10 0.39 1.50
C GLY A 99 -6.58 1.85 1.43
N ALA A 100 -6.97 2.45 2.56
CA ALA A 100 -7.38 3.84 2.61
C ALA A 100 -6.23 4.80 2.27
N LEU A 101 -5.04 4.55 2.82
CA LEU A 101 -3.83 5.32 2.53
C LEU A 101 -3.47 5.23 1.04
N ALA A 102 -3.51 4.02 0.46
CA ALA A 102 -3.23 3.80 -0.94
C ALA A 102 -4.20 4.56 -1.86
N ARG A 103 -5.51 4.50 -1.59
CA ARG A 103 -6.52 5.28 -2.33
C ARG A 103 -6.27 6.79 -2.26
N ARG A 104 -5.92 7.30 -1.07
CA ARG A 104 -5.62 8.73 -0.88
C ARG A 104 -4.44 9.17 -1.74
N VAL A 105 -3.38 8.37 -1.78
CA VAL A 105 -2.17 8.65 -2.57
C VAL A 105 -2.49 8.63 -4.07
N VAL A 106 -3.17 7.59 -4.56
CA VAL A 106 -3.57 7.49 -5.97
C VAL A 106 -4.50 8.62 -6.37
N ALA A 107 -5.54 8.92 -5.56
CA ALA A 107 -6.47 9.99 -5.85
C ALA A 107 -5.78 11.37 -5.90
N HIS A 108 -4.76 11.58 -5.06
CA HIS A 108 -3.99 12.83 -5.06
C HIS A 108 -3.19 12.99 -6.37
N VAL A 109 -2.41 11.99 -6.76
CA VAL A 109 -1.62 12.04 -7.99
C VAL A 109 -2.51 12.05 -9.24
N HIS A 110 -3.62 11.29 -9.23
CA HIS A 110 -4.59 11.29 -10.33
C HIS A 110 -5.23 12.67 -10.54
N ALA A 111 -5.49 13.41 -9.46
CA ALA A 111 -6.04 14.77 -9.54
C ALA A 111 -5.06 15.78 -10.19
N GLU A 112 -3.78 15.47 -10.26
CA GLU A 112 -2.76 16.25 -11.00
C GLU A 112 -2.83 16.03 -12.52
N GLY A 113 -3.60 15.02 -12.96
CA GLY A 113 -3.95 14.80 -14.36
C GLY A 113 -2.94 14.00 -15.19
N THR A 114 -1.90 13.43 -14.58
CA THR A 114 -0.85 12.69 -15.29
C THR A 114 -0.96 11.18 -15.15
N LEU A 115 -1.60 10.68 -14.09
CA LEU A 115 -1.69 9.27 -13.76
C LEU A 115 -2.81 8.56 -14.53
N THR A 116 -2.49 7.43 -15.16
CA THR A 116 -3.44 6.47 -15.71
C THR A 116 -3.32 5.16 -14.95
N THR A 117 -4.41 4.67 -14.38
CA THR A 117 -4.45 3.41 -13.63
C THR A 117 -5.05 2.29 -14.49
N VAL A 118 -4.34 1.17 -14.61
CA VAL A 118 -4.76 0.00 -15.37
C VAL A 118 -4.97 -1.18 -14.44
N GLY A 119 -6.17 -1.74 -14.42
CA GLY A 119 -6.52 -2.96 -13.70
C GLY A 119 -6.57 -4.17 -14.62
N ILE A 120 -5.86 -5.25 -14.29
CA ILE A 120 -5.80 -6.48 -15.10
C ILE A 120 -6.37 -7.64 -14.29
N THR A 121 -7.40 -8.30 -14.81
CA THR A 121 -7.98 -9.50 -14.20
C THR A 121 -8.20 -10.62 -15.22
N GLY A 122 -8.54 -11.82 -14.73
CA GLY A 122 -8.80 -13.01 -15.52
C GLY A 122 -8.28 -14.26 -14.84
N SER A 123 -8.71 -15.44 -15.30
CA SER A 123 -8.28 -16.73 -14.75
C SER A 123 -6.80 -17.01 -15.03
N ASN A 124 -6.33 -16.69 -16.23
CA ASN A 124 -4.94 -16.92 -16.66
C ASN A 124 -4.37 -15.69 -17.40
N GLY A 125 -3.05 -15.59 -17.42
CA GLY A 125 -2.33 -14.58 -18.21
C GLY A 125 -2.14 -13.21 -17.53
N LYS A 126 -2.70 -12.94 -16.34
CA LYS A 126 -2.61 -11.68 -15.63
C LYS A 126 -1.16 -11.18 -15.50
N THR A 127 -0.30 -11.98 -14.89
CA THR A 127 1.11 -11.61 -14.64
C THR A 127 1.89 -11.40 -15.94
N THR A 128 1.66 -12.22 -16.96
CA THR A 128 2.30 -12.06 -18.28
C THR A 128 1.86 -10.75 -18.93
N THR A 129 0.54 -10.48 -18.96
CA THR A 129 -0.01 -9.26 -19.54
C THR A 129 0.49 -8.02 -18.78
N LYS A 130 0.50 -8.06 -17.44
CA LYS A 130 1.06 -7.02 -16.59
C LYS A 130 2.52 -6.72 -16.96
N ASN A 131 3.36 -7.75 -17.06
CA ASN A 131 4.77 -7.58 -17.38
C ASN A 131 5.00 -7.01 -18.77
N LEU A 132 4.25 -7.47 -19.77
CA LEU A 132 4.32 -6.94 -21.14
C LEU A 132 3.89 -5.47 -21.19
N LEU A 133 2.74 -5.16 -20.57
CA LEU A 133 2.22 -3.80 -20.53
C LEU A 133 3.17 -2.84 -19.81
N ALA A 134 3.74 -3.27 -18.67
CA ALA A 134 4.73 -2.47 -17.94
C ALA A 134 5.93 -2.13 -18.84
N ARG A 135 6.47 -3.11 -19.56
CA ARG A 135 7.60 -2.90 -20.50
C ARG A 135 7.26 -1.96 -21.65
N MET A 136 6.03 -2.03 -22.16
CA MET A 136 5.60 -1.13 -23.23
C MET A 136 5.45 0.31 -22.73
N LEU A 137 4.90 0.49 -21.53
CA LEU A 137 4.63 1.80 -20.96
C LEU A 137 5.87 2.48 -20.37
N GLU A 138 6.92 1.73 -20.00
CA GLU A 138 8.21 2.28 -19.55
C GLU A 138 8.84 3.27 -20.57
N GLY A 139 8.53 3.11 -21.87
CA GLY A 139 8.98 4.03 -22.92
C GLY A 139 8.13 5.31 -23.05
N GLU A 140 6.94 5.33 -22.44
CA GLU A 140 5.98 6.43 -22.54
C GLU A 140 5.93 7.27 -21.24
N GLY A 141 6.44 6.74 -20.11
CA GLY A 141 6.48 7.45 -18.85
C GLY A 141 6.81 6.55 -17.65
N GLU A 142 6.94 7.19 -16.47
CA GLU A 142 7.20 6.45 -15.23
C GLU A 142 6.05 5.47 -14.95
N THR A 143 6.39 4.18 -14.87
CA THR A 143 5.43 3.10 -14.74
C THR A 143 5.67 2.33 -13.44
N VAL A 144 4.64 2.24 -12.61
CA VAL A 144 4.62 1.43 -11.39
C VAL A 144 3.76 0.19 -11.63
N ALA A 145 4.36 -0.99 -11.38
CA ALA A 145 3.68 -2.28 -11.49
C ALA A 145 4.10 -3.20 -10.34
N PRO A 146 3.28 -4.22 -9.99
CA PRO A 146 3.64 -5.19 -8.95
C PRO A 146 4.89 -5.98 -9.33
N GLU A 147 5.82 -6.15 -8.39
CA GLU A 147 7.06 -6.95 -8.57
C GLU A 147 6.76 -8.45 -8.66
N ALA A 148 5.75 -8.90 -7.94
CA ALA A 148 5.29 -10.28 -7.90
C ALA A 148 3.78 -10.32 -8.15
N SER A 149 3.13 -11.42 -7.81
CA SER A 149 1.66 -11.52 -7.84
C SER A 149 1.04 -10.81 -6.63
N PHE A 150 1.36 -9.53 -6.42
CA PHE A 150 0.74 -8.68 -5.41
C PHE A 150 -0.63 -8.23 -5.89
N ASN A 151 -1.61 -9.14 -5.81
CA ASN A 151 -2.92 -9.02 -6.44
C ASN A 151 -4.10 -9.12 -5.46
N ASN A 152 -3.83 -8.95 -4.16
CA ASN A 152 -4.81 -9.04 -3.07
C ASN A 152 -4.91 -7.73 -2.27
N GLU A 153 -5.71 -7.74 -1.20
CA GLU A 153 -6.01 -6.59 -0.34
C GLU A 153 -4.79 -6.00 0.43
N VAL A 154 -3.64 -6.64 0.37
CA VAL A 154 -2.36 -6.13 0.92
C VAL A 154 -1.40 -5.76 -0.21
N GLY A 155 -1.23 -6.63 -1.18
CA GLY A 155 -0.25 -6.44 -2.25
C GLY A 155 -0.61 -5.30 -3.22
N ALA A 156 -1.89 -5.16 -3.57
CA ALA A 156 -2.33 -4.07 -4.42
C ALA A 156 -2.09 -2.68 -3.78
N PRO A 157 -2.48 -2.43 -2.51
CA PRO A 157 -2.15 -1.18 -1.83
C PRO A 157 -0.65 -0.90 -1.74
N LEU A 158 0.18 -1.89 -1.44
CA LEU A 158 1.64 -1.71 -1.38
C LEU A 158 2.20 -1.27 -2.73
N THR A 159 1.67 -1.80 -3.84
CA THR A 159 2.04 -1.34 -5.17
C THR A 159 1.58 0.09 -5.43
N MET A 160 0.33 0.41 -5.10
CA MET A 160 -0.25 1.75 -5.26
C MET A 160 0.55 2.81 -4.48
N LEU A 161 1.04 2.49 -3.29
CA LEU A 161 1.83 3.39 -2.44
C LEU A 161 3.25 3.65 -2.94
N ARG A 162 3.68 2.99 -4.00
CA ARG A 162 4.98 3.26 -4.64
C ARG A 162 4.93 4.42 -5.62
N ILE A 163 3.74 4.89 -6.03
CA ILE A 163 3.61 6.00 -6.96
C ILE A 163 4.15 7.31 -6.37
N THR A 164 4.62 8.17 -7.24
CA THR A 164 5.12 9.51 -6.97
C THR A 164 4.37 10.54 -7.83
N HIS A 165 4.68 11.80 -7.71
CA HIS A 165 4.14 12.85 -8.59
C HIS A 165 4.57 12.70 -10.07
N ASP A 166 5.68 11.97 -10.33
CA ASP A 166 6.20 11.74 -11.66
C ASP A 166 5.59 10.50 -12.32
N THR A 167 4.84 9.68 -11.57
CA THR A 167 4.26 8.43 -12.08
C THR A 167 3.15 8.71 -13.09
N ASN A 168 3.29 8.17 -14.29
CA ASN A 168 2.32 8.29 -15.38
C ASN A 168 1.39 7.07 -15.46
N PHE A 169 1.89 5.88 -15.12
CA PHE A 169 1.13 4.65 -15.24
C PHE A 169 1.22 3.82 -13.96
N LEU A 170 0.06 3.44 -13.43
CA LEU A 170 -0.07 2.46 -12.35
C LEU A 170 -0.75 1.22 -12.90
N ILE A 171 -0.06 0.09 -12.91
CA ILE A 171 -0.64 -1.20 -13.30
C ILE A 171 -0.92 -2.01 -12.03
N SER A 172 -2.15 -2.52 -11.91
CA SER A 172 -2.57 -3.40 -10.81
C SER A 172 -3.08 -4.72 -11.34
N GLU A 173 -2.56 -5.81 -10.79
CA GLU A 173 -3.10 -7.16 -11.02
C GLU A 173 -4.20 -7.42 -9.99
N LEU A 174 -5.42 -7.77 -10.45
CA LEU A 174 -6.57 -8.04 -9.60
C LEU A 174 -6.82 -9.56 -9.59
N GLY A 175 -6.41 -10.22 -8.52
CA GLY A 175 -6.60 -11.65 -8.28
C GLY A 175 -7.88 -11.92 -7.50
N ALA A 176 -8.48 -13.10 -7.71
CA ALA A 176 -9.57 -13.58 -6.88
C ALA A 176 -9.50 -15.08 -6.68
N SER A 177 -9.82 -15.52 -5.47
CA SER A 177 -10.05 -16.89 -5.07
C SER A 177 -11.51 -17.12 -4.66
N ALA A 178 -12.27 -16.04 -4.42
CA ALA A 178 -13.67 -16.11 -4.00
C ALA A 178 -14.54 -15.04 -4.71
N PRO A 179 -15.86 -15.28 -4.81
CA PRO A 179 -16.80 -14.28 -5.33
C PRO A 179 -16.73 -12.94 -4.58
N GLY A 180 -16.76 -11.86 -5.35
CA GLY A 180 -16.76 -10.49 -4.80
C GLY A 180 -15.36 -9.88 -4.59
N GLU A 181 -14.27 -10.65 -4.62
CA GLU A 181 -12.92 -10.11 -4.42
C GLU A 181 -12.49 -9.16 -5.53
N ILE A 182 -12.77 -9.47 -6.80
CA ILE A 182 -12.50 -8.55 -7.92
C ILE A 182 -13.24 -7.22 -7.73
N ALA A 183 -14.49 -7.25 -7.27
CA ALA A 183 -15.26 -6.03 -7.04
C ALA A 183 -14.63 -5.17 -5.94
N ARG A 184 -14.16 -5.80 -4.84
CA ARG A 184 -13.44 -5.09 -3.76
C ARG A 184 -12.12 -4.50 -4.24
N LEU A 185 -11.32 -5.27 -4.98
CA LEU A 185 -10.05 -4.79 -5.53
C LEU A 185 -10.26 -3.71 -6.59
N ALA A 186 -11.28 -3.83 -7.44
CA ALA A 186 -11.63 -2.78 -8.40
C ALA A 186 -12.07 -1.48 -7.70
N ALA A 187 -12.86 -1.59 -6.62
CA ALA A 187 -13.24 -0.44 -5.80
C ALA A 187 -12.04 0.18 -5.04
N LEU A 188 -11.03 -0.61 -4.72
CA LEU A 188 -9.79 -0.15 -4.12
C LEU A 188 -8.91 0.59 -5.14
N VAL A 189 -8.68 -0.01 -6.30
CA VAL A 189 -7.74 0.47 -7.33
C VAL A 189 -8.36 1.58 -8.20
N GLN A 190 -9.68 1.52 -8.44
CA GLN A 190 -10.44 2.44 -9.31
C GLN A 190 -9.77 2.65 -10.67
N PRO A 191 -9.58 1.59 -11.48
CA PRO A 191 -8.82 1.68 -12.72
C PRO A 191 -9.56 2.54 -13.76
N ASP A 192 -8.81 3.39 -14.48
CA ASP A 192 -9.29 4.12 -15.66
C ASP A 192 -9.48 3.17 -16.86
N VAL A 193 -8.62 2.15 -16.93
CA VAL A 193 -8.65 1.11 -17.96
C VAL A 193 -8.73 -0.27 -17.30
N ALA A 194 -9.73 -1.05 -17.66
CA ALA A 194 -9.87 -2.43 -17.20
C ALA A 194 -9.56 -3.43 -18.32
N VAL A 195 -8.62 -4.34 -18.06
CA VAL A 195 -8.26 -5.44 -18.97
C VAL A 195 -8.79 -6.73 -18.38
N VAL A 196 -9.84 -7.28 -18.99
CA VAL A 196 -10.41 -8.59 -18.62
C VAL A 196 -9.90 -9.63 -19.59
N LEU A 197 -9.04 -10.51 -19.10
CA LEU A 197 -8.50 -11.64 -19.87
C LEU A 197 -9.49 -12.80 -19.89
N MET A 198 -9.02 -13.99 -20.28
CA MET A 198 -9.84 -15.18 -20.33
C MET A 198 -10.49 -15.46 -18.96
N VAL A 199 -11.81 -15.63 -18.98
CA VAL A 199 -12.61 -16.10 -17.84
C VAL A 199 -12.85 -17.59 -18.01
N GLY A 200 -12.25 -18.39 -17.15
CA GLY A 200 -12.38 -19.83 -17.14
C GLY A 200 -12.44 -20.36 -15.71
N MET A 201 -12.56 -21.68 -15.53
CA MET A 201 -12.42 -22.28 -14.21
C MET A 201 -10.95 -22.15 -13.77
N ALA A 202 -10.71 -21.27 -12.81
CA ALA A 202 -9.45 -21.16 -12.10
C ALA A 202 -9.59 -21.99 -10.82
N HIS A 203 -8.68 -22.92 -10.60
CA HIS A 203 -8.64 -23.76 -9.40
C HIS A 203 -9.82 -24.76 -9.29
N ALA A 204 -9.99 -25.64 -10.32
CA ALA A 204 -10.81 -26.84 -10.20
C ALA A 204 -10.04 -27.94 -9.46
#